data_a0d3fdaf6eaccffee3e4d89ae028e43a
#
_entry.id   a0d3fdaf6eaccffee3e4d89ae028e43a
#
_cell.length_a   1.000
_cell.length_b   1.000
_cell.length_c   1.000
_cell.angle_alpha   90.00
_cell.angle_beta   90.00
_cell.angle_gamma   90.00
#
_symmetry.space_group_name_H-M   'P 1'
#
loop_
_entity.id
_entity.type
_entity.pdbx_description
1 polymer ?
#
loop_
_entity_poly.entity_id
_entity_poly.type
_entity_poly.pdbx_seq_one_letter_code
_entity_poly.pdbx_strand_id
1 'polypeptide(L)'
;MKKKSVNNISAEVLAAFLDGNATAQESKEIFEALAEDAELRELMHISQSVDAELGLTPQGCEFIPMTAMAASCKEDNYCCLECEKYILRKLNIEFDEEQLLQNAIRNGWQKEDGTALHNVGRHLENKGLLVTRQYNASMEDIATALKENEYVIVAVDGGELLGNRADEIIEDLVIGQIPDHTVVVLSLDERSNTITLFDPNSSNTEDTYPIEQFKDAWNDSKNYLVT
;
A
#
# COMPACT_ATOMS: atom_id res chain seq x y z
N MET A 1 22.41 -25.23 -3.78
CA MET A 1 22.07 -23.82 -3.62
C MET A 1 21.98 -23.56 -2.12
N LYS A 2 22.81 -22.68 -1.55
CA LYS A 2 22.76 -22.33 -0.12
C LYS A 2 21.58 -21.40 0.07
N LYS A 3 20.58 -21.77 0.89
CA LYS A 3 19.57 -20.84 1.40
C LYS A 3 20.33 -19.68 2.07
N LYS A 4 20.26 -18.47 1.52
CA LYS A 4 20.64 -17.26 2.22
C LYS A 4 19.64 -17.14 3.38
N SER A 5 20.13 -17.21 4.60
CA SER A 5 19.33 -17.00 5.80
C SER A 5 18.85 -15.54 5.79
N VAL A 6 17.55 -15.34 5.78
CA VAL A 6 16.86 -14.05 5.84
C VAL A 6 16.98 -13.39 7.24
N ASN A 7 17.74 -14.00 8.15
CA ASN A 7 17.84 -13.65 9.58
C ASN A 7 18.80 -12.49 9.87
N ASN A 8 18.78 -11.38 9.14
CA ASN A 8 19.71 -10.27 9.44
C ASN A 8 19.05 -8.91 9.64
N ILE A 9 17.72 -8.85 9.72
CA ILE A 9 17.05 -7.59 10.08
C ILE A 9 17.07 -7.52 11.62
N SER A 10 17.73 -6.48 12.13
CA SER A 10 17.74 -6.28 13.59
C SER A 10 16.39 -5.77 14.09
N ALA A 11 16.10 -6.03 15.35
CA ALA A 11 14.87 -5.54 15.97
C ALA A 11 14.79 -4.00 15.93
N GLU A 12 15.95 -3.32 15.99
CA GLU A 12 16.03 -1.87 15.91
C GLU A 12 15.62 -1.34 14.52
N VAL A 13 16.07 -2.01 13.45
CA VAL A 13 15.71 -1.66 12.07
C VAL A 13 14.22 -1.92 11.81
N LEU A 14 13.70 -3.04 12.33
CA LEU A 14 12.28 -3.35 12.24
C LEU A 14 11.42 -2.32 13.00
N ALA A 15 11.83 -1.94 14.21
CA ALA A 15 11.16 -0.89 14.98
C ALA A 15 11.20 0.45 14.26
N ALA A 16 12.37 0.85 13.73
CA ALA A 16 12.51 2.08 12.94
C ALA A 16 11.59 2.09 11.71
N PHE A 17 11.42 0.94 11.05
CA PHE A 17 10.50 0.80 9.94
C PHE A 17 9.02 0.95 10.37
N LEU A 18 8.63 0.31 11.46
CA LEU A 18 7.27 0.44 12.03
C LEU A 18 6.97 1.87 12.47
N ASP A 19 7.98 2.59 12.97
CA ASP A 19 7.88 3.99 13.40
C ASP A 19 8.01 5.00 12.24
N GLY A 20 8.28 4.53 10.98
CA GLY A 20 8.51 5.38 9.82
C GLY A 20 9.85 6.11 9.82
N ASN A 21 10.80 5.66 10.64
CA ASN A 21 12.14 6.24 10.78
C ASN A 21 13.24 5.44 10.06
N ALA A 22 12.88 4.36 9.35
CA ALA A 22 13.82 3.58 8.57
C ALA A 22 14.29 4.36 7.33
N THR A 23 15.56 4.18 6.98
CA THR A 23 16.10 4.72 5.72
C THR A 23 15.50 3.97 4.52
N ALA A 24 15.56 4.54 3.33
CA ALA A 24 15.10 3.89 2.09
C ALA A 24 15.78 2.53 1.88
N GLN A 25 17.07 2.41 2.17
CA GLN A 25 17.80 1.15 2.06
C GLN A 25 17.32 0.10 3.07
N GLU A 26 17.09 0.49 4.33
CA GLU A 26 16.55 -0.40 5.36
C GLU A 26 15.11 -0.83 5.03
N SER A 27 14.30 0.09 4.53
CA SER A 27 12.94 -0.21 4.07
C SER A 27 12.93 -1.25 2.96
N LYS A 28 13.80 -1.09 1.95
CA LYS A 28 13.95 -2.06 0.87
C LYS A 28 14.35 -3.45 1.39
N GLU A 29 15.31 -3.53 2.30
CA GLU A 29 15.74 -4.81 2.90
C GLU A 29 14.60 -5.48 3.69
N ILE A 30 13.77 -4.68 4.38
CA ILE A 30 12.59 -5.19 5.08
C ILE A 30 11.54 -5.68 4.09
N PHE A 31 11.25 -4.96 3.01
CA PHE A 31 10.32 -5.40 1.97
C PHE A 31 10.75 -6.73 1.34
N GLU A 32 12.03 -6.87 0.99
CA GLU A 32 12.56 -8.12 0.47
C GLU A 32 12.39 -9.28 1.47
N ALA A 33 12.64 -9.00 2.74
CA ALA A 33 12.46 -10.00 3.80
C ALA A 33 10.99 -10.36 4.02
N LEU A 34 10.09 -9.38 4.03
CA LEU A 34 8.64 -9.61 4.15
C LEU A 34 8.07 -10.43 2.99
N ALA A 35 8.60 -10.27 1.78
CA ALA A 35 8.19 -11.07 0.63
C ALA A 35 8.56 -12.56 0.77
N GLU A 36 9.65 -12.87 1.48
CA GLU A 36 10.20 -14.23 1.61
C GLU A 36 9.86 -14.91 2.93
N ASP A 37 9.62 -14.15 4.02
CA ASP A 37 9.51 -14.67 5.39
C ASP A 37 8.11 -14.45 5.99
N ALA A 38 7.34 -15.54 6.07
CA ALA A 38 6.00 -15.54 6.65
C ALA A 38 6.00 -15.27 8.16
N GLU A 39 7.06 -15.68 8.89
CA GLU A 39 7.16 -15.45 10.33
C GLU A 39 7.39 -13.96 10.61
N LEU A 40 8.19 -13.29 9.77
CA LEU A 40 8.41 -11.85 9.86
C LEU A 40 7.10 -11.07 9.61
N ARG A 41 6.29 -11.50 8.64
CA ARG A 41 4.96 -10.90 8.39
C ARG A 41 4.06 -11.03 9.61
N GLU A 42 4.02 -12.21 10.23
CA GLU A 42 3.21 -12.46 11.43
C GLU A 42 3.69 -11.63 12.63
N LEU A 43 5.00 -11.53 12.83
CA LEU A 43 5.59 -10.67 13.87
C LEU A 43 5.20 -9.21 13.69
N MET A 44 5.26 -8.68 12.48
CA MET A 44 4.82 -7.32 12.18
C MET A 44 3.33 -7.11 12.48
N HIS A 45 2.50 -8.07 12.11
CA HIS A 45 1.07 -8.02 12.40
C HIS A 45 0.78 -8.01 13.90
N ILE A 46 1.47 -8.86 14.67
CA ILE A 46 1.32 -8.93 16.13
C ILE A 46 1.77 -7.61 16.78
N SER A 47 2.93 -7.08 16.40
CA SER A 47 3.44 -5.82 16.94
C SER A 47 2.43 -4.69 16.79
N GLN A 48 1.84 -4.53 15.62
CA GLN A 48 0.83 -3.51 15.36
C GLN A 48 -0.47 -3.71 16.13
N SER A 49 -0.88 -4.96 16.31
CA SER A 49 -2.09 -5.29 17.08
C SER A 49 -1.90 -4.92 18.55
N VAL A 50 -0.71 -5.13 19.10
CA VAL A 50 -0.36 -4.77 20.48
C VAL A 50 -0.32 -3.25 20.67
N ASP A 51 0.27 -2.51 19.73
CA ASP A 51 0.33 -1.04 19.77
C ASP A 51 -1.08 -0.44 19.72
N ALA A 52 -1.97 -1.01 18.91
CA ALA A 52 -3.36 -0.59 18.83
C ALA A 52 -4.14 -0.86 20.13
N GLU A 53 -3.93 -2.01 20.77
CA GLU A 53 -4.59 -2.36 22.04
C GLU A 53 -4.06 -1.52 23.23
N LEU A 54 -2.77 -1.19 23.24
CA LEU A 54 -2.14 -0.42 24.32
C LEU A 54 -2.32 1.08 24.18
N GLY A 55 -2.88 1.56 23.05
CA GLY A 55 -3.05 2.99 22.78
C GLY A 55 -1.71 3.74 22.71
N LEU A 56 -0.64 3.04 22.37
CA LEU A 56 0.69 3.61 22.18
C LEU A 56 0.71 4.31 20.82
N THR A 57 0.20 5.55 20.78
CA THR A 57 0.45 6.43 19.64
C THR A 57 1.91 6.84 19.65
N PRO A 58 2.60 6.91 18.50
CA PRO A 58 3.93 7.48 18.42
C PRO A 58 3.95 8.85 19.10
N GLN A 59 4.79 9.03 20.12
CA GLN A 59 4.95 10.31 20.78
C GLN A 59 5.66 11.25 19.81
N GLY A 60 4.92 12.21 19.26
CA GLY A 60 5.50 13.24 18.40
C GLY A 60 4.52 13.92 17.45
N CYS A 61 3.31 13.45 17.30
CA CYS A 61 2.31 14.21 16.57
C CYS A 61 1.79 15.37 17.44
N GLU A 62 2.42 16.54 17.34
CA GLU A 62 1.75 17.78 17.72
C GLU A 62 0.44 17.87 16.93
N PHE A 63 -0.64 18.17 17.64
CA PHE A 63 -1.98 18.34 17.09
C PHE A 63 -1.96 19.47 16.06
N ILE A 64 -1.80 19.15 14.79
CA ILE A 64 -1.94 20.10 13.69
C ILE A 64 -3.42 20.31 13.48
N PRO A 65 -3.94 21.54 13.59
CA PRO A 65 -5.36 21.83 13.37
C PRO A 65 -5.77 21.35 11.96
N MET A 66 -6.86 20.60 11.86
CA MET A 66 -7.36 19.98 10.62
C MET A 66 -7.49 20.93 9.43
N THR A 67 -7.71 22.22 9.67
CA THR A 67 -7.74 23.26 8.62
C THR A 67 -6.38 23.46 7.93
N ALA A 68 -5.27 23.20 8.64
CA ALA A 68 -3.93 23.27 8.06
C ALA A 68 -3.59 21.97 7.29
N MET A 69 -4.06 20.80 7.76
CA MET A 69 -3.91 19.53 7.04
C MET A 69 -4.69 19.52 5.72
N ALA A 70 -5.94 20.02 5.72
CA ALA A 70 -6.74 20.08 4.49
C ALA A 70 -6.13 21.00 3.40
N ALA A 71 -5.25 21.94 3.77
CA ALA A 71 -4.57 22.82 2.83
C ALA A 71 -3.24 22.28 2.33
N SER A 72 -2.57 21.39 3.09
CA SER A 72 -1.29 20.77 2.69
C SER A 72 -1.43 19.38 2.07
N CYS A 73 -2.59 18.75 2.25
CA CYS A 73 -2.88 17.39 1.77
C CYS A 73 -3.48 17.36 0.35
N LYS A 74 -3.19 18.34 -0.47
CA LYS A 74 -3.43 18.22 -1.89
C LYS A 74 -2.22 17.51 -2.48
N GLU A 75 -2.48 16.33 -2.82
CA GLU A 75 -2.00 15.64 -4.01
C GLU A 75 -1.47 14.22 -3.80
N ASP A 76 -0.65 13.78 -2.81
CA ASP A 76 0.05 12.52 -3.10
C ASP A 76 0.02 11.39 -2.06
N ASN A 77 -0.34 11.62 -0.79
CA ASN A 77 -0.08 10.61 0.24
C ASN A 77 -1.31 9.83 0.77
N TYR A 78 -2.52 10.06 0.22
CA TYR A 78 -3.76 9.39 0.67
C TYR A 78 -4.31 8.35 -0.32
N CYS A 79 -3.52 7.94 -1.29
CA CYS A 79 -3.95 7.00 -2.33
C CYS A 79 -4.57 5.72 -1.74
N CYS A 80 -3.96 5.14 -0.71
CA CYS A 80 -4.49 3.97 -0.03
C CYS A 80 -5.86 4.23 0.61
N LEU A 81 -6.00 5.33 1.38
CA LEU A 81 -7.26 5.70 2.01
C LEU A 81 -8.36 5.94 0.97
N GLU A 82 -8.04 6.58 -0.15
CA GLU A 82 -9.01 6.80 -1.23
C GLU A 82 -9.41 5.50 -1.94
N CYS A 83 -8.49 4.54 -2.11
CA CYS A 83 -8.82 3.20 -2.58
C CYS A 83 -9.80 2.48 -1.64
N GLU A 84 -9.55 2.52 -0.33
CA GLU A 84 -10.43 1.91 0.67
C GLU A 84 -11.80 2.60 0.70
N LYS A 85 -11.86 3.93 0.62
CA LYS A 85 -13.12 4.69 0.51
C LYS A 85 -13.90 4.31 -0.77
N TYR A 86 -13.19 4.15 -1.90
CA TYR A 86 -13.80 3.70 -3.13
C TYR A 86 -14.51 2.36 -2.94
N ILE A 87 -13.84 1.38 -2.33
CA ILE A 87 -14.39 0.06 -2.05
C ILE A 87 -15.60 0.14 -1.10
N LEU A 88 -15.49 0.90 0.00
CA LEU A 88 -16.60 1.09 0.94
C LEU A 88 -17.83 1.70 0.25
N ARG A 89 -17.63 2.69 -0.62
CA ARG A 89 -18.73 3.27 -1.44
C ARG A 89 -19.36 2.23 -2.37
N LYS A 90 -18.56 1.41 -3.03
CA LYS A 90 -19.04 0.34 -3.94
C LYS A 90 -19.83 -0.73 -3.19
N LEU A 91 -19.46 -1.02 -1.95
CA LEU A 91 -20.17 -1.96 -1.07
C LEU A 91 -21.38 -1.32 -0.37
N ASN A 92 -21.66 -0.03 -0.58
CA ASN A 92 -22.68 0.74 0.14
C ASN A 92 -22.52 0.67 1.68
N ILE A 93 -21.28 0.64 2.15
CA ILE A 93 -20.95 0.70 3.59
C ILE A 93 -20.80 2.17 3.97
N GLU A 94 -21.61 2.61 4.92
CA GLU A 94 -21.55 4.00 5.42
C GLU A 94 -20.26 4.26 6.21
N PHE A 95 -19.66 5.41 5.95
CA PHE A 95 -18.50 5.89 6.68
C PHE A 95 -18.49 7.42 6.73
N ASP A 96 -17.79 7.94 7.72
CA ASP A 96 -17.44 9.35 7.84
C ASP A 96 -15.99 9.53 7.40
N GLU A 97 -15.75 10.38 6.40
CA GLU A 97 -14.42 10.56 5.79
C GLU A 97 -13.41 11.13 6.78
N GLU A 98 -13.86 12.06 7.61
CA GLU A 98 -13.02 12.67 8.64
C GLU A 98 -12.62 11.66 9.71
N GLN A 99 -13.56 10.83 10.16
CA GLN A 99 -13.28 9.76 11.11
C GLN A 99 -12.34 8.69 10.55
N LEU A 100 -12.46 8.34 9.26
CA LEU A 100 -11.53 7.41 8.64
C LEU A 100 -10.11 7.95 8.68
N LEU A 101 -9.91 9.20 8.25
CA LEU A 101 -8.59 9.83 8.27
C LEU A 101 -8.03 9.94 9.70
N GLN A 102 -8.84 10.41 10.66
CA GLN A 102 -8.41 10.50 12.04
C GLN A 102 -8.06 9.14 12.65
N ASN A 103 -8.78 8.09 12.28
CA ASN A 103 -8.47 6.73 12.71
C ASN A 103 -7.18 6.25 12.09
N ALA A 104 -6.94 6.52 10.80
CA ALA A 104 -5.71 6.16 10.13
C ALA A 104 -4.48 6.80 10.80
N ILE A 105 -4.55 8.10 11.08
CA ILE A 105 -3.46 8.83 11.76
C ILE A 105 -3.27 8.32 13.18
N ARG A 106 -4.35 8.18 13.95
CA ARG A 106 -4.30 7.76 15.36
C ARG A 106 -3.69 6.36 15.52
N ASN A 107 -3.98 5.45 14.60
CA ASN A 107 -3.47 4.08 14.63
C ASN A 107 -2.12 3.94 13.90
N GLY A 108 -1.53 5.03 13.41
CA GLY A 108 -0.26 4.99 12.67
C GLY A 108 -0.35 4.30 11.32
N TRP A 109 -1.57 4.12 10.77
CA TRP A 109 -1.76 3.52 9.44
C TRP A 109 -1.43 4.49 8.32
N GLN A 110 -1.69 5.80 8.55
CA GLN A 110 -1.35 6.90 7.65
C GLN A 110 -0.28 7.76 8.29
N LYS A 111 0.79 8.01 7.56
CA LYS A 111 1.90 8.90 7.93
C LYS A 111 2.06 10.00 6.88
N GLU A 112 3.01 10.93 7.11
CA GLU A 112 3.29 12.02 6.16
C GLU A 112 3.77 11.51 4.81
N ASP A 113 4.49 10.39 4.80
CA ASP A 113 5.05 9.71 3.63
C ASP A 113 4.12 8.65 3.03
N GLY A 114 2.88 8.51 3.54
CA GLY A 114 1.88 7.59 3.00
C GLY A 114 1.44 6.48 3.95
N THR A 115 0.95 5.38 3.37
CA THR A 115 0.48 4.19 4.07
C THR A 115 1.43 3.03 3.82
N ALA A 116 2.01 2.46 4.87
CA ALA A 116 2.83 1.26 4.73
C ALA A 116 2.01 0.08 4.19
N LEU A 117 2.60 -0.78 3.35
CA LEU A 117 1.89 -1.87 2.67
C LEU A 117 1.06 -2.76 3.60
N HIS A 118 1.60 -3.11 4.76
CA HIS A 118 0.91 -3.94 5.75
C HIS A 118 -0.32 -3.27 6.38
N ASN A 119 -0.49 -1.96 6.19
CA ASN A 119 -1.65 -1.19 6.64
C ASN A 119 -2.73 -1.04 5.56
N VAL A 120 -2.44 -1.40 4.30
CA VAL A 120 -3.43 -1.40 3.24
C VAL A 120 -4.57 -2.35 3.60
N GLY A 121 -5.81 -1.87 3.52
CA GLY A 121 -7.01 -2.65 3.87
C GLY A 121 -7.47 -2.52 5.34
N ARG A 122 -6.76 -1.77 6.20
CA ARG A 122 -7.11 -1.67 7.63
C ARG A 122 -8.50 -1.08 7.89
N HIS A 123 -8.93 -0.10 7.11
CA HIS A 123 -10.28 0.44 7.25
C HIS A 123 -11.34 -0.56 6.80
N LEU A 124 -11.04 -1.39 5.80
CA LEU A 124 -11.92 -2.47 5.37
C LEU A 124 -12.09 -3.50 6.49
N GLU A 125 -10.99 -3.92 7.13
CA GLU A 125 -11.03 -4.80 8.31
C GLU A 125 -11.85 -4.20 9.46
N ASN A 126 -11.66 -2.93 9.75
CA ASN A 126 -12.42 -2.23 10.80
C ASN A 126 -13.93 -2.16 10.51
N LYS A 127 -14.31 -2.26 9.27
CA LYS A 127 -15.71 -2.37 8.84
C LYS A 127 -16.23 -3.80 8.81
N GLY A 128 -15.40 -4.76 9.26
CA GLY A 128 -15.75 -6.19 9.36
C GLY A 128 -15.61 -6.96 8.05
N LEU A 129 -14.91 -6.41 7.06
CA LEU A 129 -14.58 -7.12 5.84
C LEU A 129 -13.39 -8.05 6.08
N LEU A 130 -13.39 -9.20 5.41
CA LEU A 130 -12.22 -10.07 5.39
C LEU A 130 -11.20 -9.47 4.41
N VAL A 131 -9.98 -9.31 4.85
CA VAL A 131 -8.89 -8.76 4.03
C VAL A 131 -7.71 -9.73 4.03
N THR A 132 -7.28 -10.10 2.84
CA THR A 132 -6.11 -10.95 2.63
C THR A 132 -4.99 -10.12 2.00
N ARG A 133 -3.77 -10.30 2.48
CA ARG A 133 -2.57 -9.61 1.96
C ARG A 133 -1.58 -10.64 1.45
N GLN A 134 -1.07 -10.45 0.23
CA GLN A 134 -0.18 -11.39 -0.43
C GLN A 134 0.97 -10.67 -1.10
N TYR A 135 2.20 -11.20 -0.97
CA TYR A 135 3.36 -10.85 -1.77
C TYR A 135 3.60 -11.90 -2.85
N ASN A 136 4.31 -11.54 -3.90
CA ASN A 136 4.60 -12.39 -5.04
C ASN A 136 3.33 -12.95 -5.70
N ALA A 137 2.26 -12.15 -5.72
CA ALA A 137 1.05 -12.48 -6.42
C ALA A 137 1.28 -12.48 -7.94
N SER A 138 0.41 -13.14 -8.67
CA SER A 138 0.44 -13.27 -10.12
C SER A 138 -0.75 -12.58 -10.77
N MET A 139 -0.69 -12.35 -12.08
CA MET A 139 -1.85 -11.87 -12.86
C MET A 139 -3.03 -12.85 -12.76
N GLU A 140 -2.77 -14.15 -12.55
CA GLU A 140 -3.82 -15.16 -12.36
C GLU A 140 -4.54 -14.99 -11.01
N ASP A 141 -3.81 -14.56 -9.95
CA ASP A 141 -4.41 -14.24 -8.66
C ASP A 141 -5.35 -13.03 -8.79
N ILE A 142 -4.94 -11.98 -9.51
CA ILE A 142 -5.80 -10.85 -9.84
C ILE A 142 -7.04 -11.31 -10.62
N ALA A 143 -6.84 -12.10 -11.69
CA ALA A 143 -7.94 -12.60 -12.52
C ALA A 143 -8.91 -13.46 -11.71
N THR A 144 -8.42 -14.25 -10.76
CA THR A 144 -9.22 -15.10 -9.90
C THR A 144 -10.05 -14.27 -8.93
N ALA A 145 -9.44 -13.32 -8.22
CA ALA A 145 -10.14 -12.43 -7.30
C ALA A 145 -11.25 -11.62 -8.01
N LEU A 146 -10.94 -11.04 -9.17
CA LEU A 146 -11.95 -10.31 -9.97
C LEU A 146 -13.11 -11.22 -10.40
N LYS A 147 -12.82 -12.46 -10.78
CA LYS A 147 -13.84 -13.45 -11.17
C LYS A 147 -14.73 -13.87 -9.98
N GLU A 148 -14.17 -13.86 -8.79
CA GLU A 148 -14.89 -14.13 -7.53
C GLU A 148 -15.63 -12.89 -7.00
N ASN A 149 -15.57 -11.76 -7.73
CA ASN A 149 -16.13 -10.46 -7.38
C ASN A 149 -15.50 -9.87 -6.11
N GLU A 150 -14.24 -10.18 -5.86
CA GLU A 150 -13.46 -9.53 -4.82
C GLU A 150 -12.91 -8.19 -5.33
N TYR A 151 -12.71 -7.26 -4.42
CA TYR A 151 -11.99 -6.03 -4.71
C TYR A 151 -10.50 -6.26 -4.58
N VAL A 152 -9.73 -5.75 -5.52
CA VAL A 152 -8.27 -5.95 -5.59
C VAL A 152 -7.58 -4.62 -5.44
N ILE A 153 -6.81 -4.44 -4.37
CA ILE A 153 -5.92 -3.30 -4.19
C ILE A 153 -4.50 -3.77 -4.46
N VAL A 154 -3.73 -2.98 -5.19
CA VAL A 154 -2.32 -3.22 -5.45
C VAL A 154 -1.51 -1.96 -5.16
N ALA A 155 -0.26 -2.16 -4.75
CA ALA A 155 0.72 -1.08 -4.63
C ALA A 155 1.64 -1.12 -5.86
N VAL A 156 1.88 0.03 -6.45
CA VAL A 156 2.62 0.18 -7.71
C VAL A 156 3.61 1.36 -7.60
N ASP A 157 4.57 1.42 -8.50
CA ASP A 157 5.29 2.65 -8.80
C ASP A 157 4.41 3.54 -9.68
N GLY A 158 4.05 4.72 -9.16
CA GLY A 158 3.17 5.67 -9.85
C GLY A 158 3.81 6.29 -11.08
N GLY A 159 5.12 6.51 -11.06
CA GLY A 159 5.90 7.05 -12.17
C GLY A 159 5.90 6.08 -13.35
N GLU A 160 6.22 4.80 -13.12
CA GLU A 160 6.19 3.76 -14.15
C GLU A 160 4.78 3.56 -14.72
N LEU A 161 3.76 3.59 -13.84
CA LEU A 161 2.37 3.46 -14.27
C LEU A 161 1.97 4.60 -15.22
N LEU A 162 2.45 5.83 -14.99
CA LEU A 162 2.17 6.99 -15.84
C LEU A 162 3.10 7.09 -17.05
N GLY A 163 4.14 6.25 -17.14
CA GLY A 163 5.09 6.24 -18.26
C GLY A 163 6.10 7.39 -18.25
N ASN A 164 6.39 7.98 -17.09
CA ASN A 164 7.32 9.08 -16.91
C ASN A 164 8.79 8.63 -16.82
N ARG A 165 9.20 7.75 -17.71
CA ARG A 165 10.52 7.07 -17.73
C ARG A 165 11.76 7.96 -17.60
N ALA A 166 11.65 9.26 -17.82
CA ALA A 166 12.81 10.14 -17.79
C ALA A 166 13.25 10.53 -16.35
N ASP A 167 12.31 10.61 -15.43
CA ASP A 167 12.54 10.92 -14.02
C ASP A 167 12.86 9.64 -13.22
N GLU A 168 12.28 8.51 -13.58
CA GLU A 168 12.44 7.20 -12.97
C GLU A 168 13.89 6.70 -12.97
N ILE A 169 14.63 6.83 -14.08
CA ILE A 169 16.03 6.36 -14.18
C ILE A 169 16.93 7.01 -13.13
N ILE A 170 16.61 8.23 -12.69
CA ILE A 170 17.37 8.96 -11.67
C ILE A 170 16.91 8.53 -10.27
N GLU A 171 15.63 8.30 -10.06
CA GLU A 171 15.06 7.84 -8.79
C GLU A 171 15.46 6.40 -8.49
N ASP A 172 15.34 5.48 -9.42
CA ASP A 172 15.76 4.08 -9.30
C ASP A 172 17.26 3.93 -8.99
N LEU A 173 18.07 4.83 -9.52
CA LEU A 173 19.52 4.80 -9.29
C LEU A 173 19.91 5.29 -7.89
N VAL A 174 19.08 6.12 -7.26
CA VAL A 174 19.41 6.83 -6.01
C VAL A 174 18.64 6.28 -4.82
N ILE A 175 17.37 5.92 -4.99
CA ILE A 175 16.44 5.56 -3.89
C ILE A 175 16.07 4.06 -3.94
N GLY A 176 16.16 3.42 -5.10
CA GLY A 176 15.73 2.05 -5.34
C GLY A 176 14.21 1.96 -5.58
N GLN A 177 13.78 0.85 -6.15
CA GLN A 177 12.39 0.56 -6.48
C GLN A 177 11.54 0.45 -5.21
N ILE A 178 10.73 1.45 -4.92
CA ILE A 178 9.82 1.49 -3.77
C ILE A 178 8.44 1.88 -4.29
N PRO A 179 7.40 1.06 -4.03
CA PRO A 179 6.04 1.42 -4.44
C PRO A 179 5.59 2.67 -3.66
N ASP A 180 5.22 3.69 -4.38
CA ASP A 180 4.80 4.99 -3.84
C ASP A 180 3.30 5.23 -4.01
N HIS A 181 2.60 4.37 -4.76
CA HIS A 181 1.21 4.56 -5.12
C HIS A 181 0.35 3.31 -4.90
N THR A 182 -0.95 3.53 -4.69
CA THR A 182 -1.94 2.47 -4.46
C THR A 182 -3.15 2.69 -5.35
N VAL A 183 -3.60 1.63 -6.04
CA VAL A 183 -4.72 1.66 -6.97
C VAL A 183 -5.65 0.45 -6.75
N VAL A 184 -6.90 0.55 -7.24
CA VAL A 184 -7.84 -0.58 -7.25
C VAL A 184 -7.95 -1.14 -8.66
N VAL A 185 -7.75 -2.44 -8.82
CA VAL A 185 -7.95 -3.12 -10.09
C VAL A 185 -9.44 -3.34 -10.31
N LEU A 186 -9.98 -2.82 -11.42
CA LEU A 186 -11.38 -2.89 -11.77
C LEU A 186 -11.68 -4.01 -12.75
N SER A 187 -10.82 -4.20 -13.74
CA SER A 187 -10.97 -5.26 -14.73
C SER A 187 -9.66 -5.61 -15.41
N LEU A 188 -9.59 -6.84 -15.90
CA LEU A 188 -8.50 -7.37 -16.69
C LEU A 188 -9.05 -7.91 -18.01
N ASP A 189 -8.59 -7.39 -19.15
CA ASP A 189 -8.94 -7.89 -20.47
C ASP A 189 -7.70 -8.46 -21.18
N GLU A 190 -7.57 -9.77 -21.11
CA GLU A 190 -6.47 -10.50 -21.75
C GLU A 190 -6.50 -10.41 -23.28
N ARG A 191 -7.68 -10.17 -23.88
CA ARG A 191 -7.82 -10.10 -25.35
C ARG A 191 -7.24 -8.81 -25.90
N SER A 192 -7.52 -7.71 -25.25
CA SER A 192 -6.96 -6.39 -25.59
C SER A 192 -5.61 -6.13 -24.93
N ASN A 193 -5.13 -7.05 -24.05
CA ASN A 193 -3.92 -6.94 -23.26
C ASN A 193 -3.91 -5.65 -22.40
N THR A 194 -5.04 -5.39 -21.73
CA THR A 194 -5.23 -4.19 -20.93
C THR A 194 -5.78 -4.51 -19.52
N ILE A 195 -5.45 -3.63 -18.59
CA ILE A 195 -5.97 -3.60 -17.22
C ILE A 195 -6.61 -2.23 -16.97
N THR A 196 -7.77 -2.21 -16.32
CA THR A 196 -8.45 -0.96 -15.94
C THR A 196 -8.36 -0.78 -14.43
N LEU A 197 -7.96 0.40 -14.02
CA LEU A 197 -7.70 0.76 -12.63
C LEU A 197 -8.57 1.93 -12.20
N PHE A 198 -8.96 1.96 -10.95
CA PHE A 198 -9.30 3.18 -10.24
C PHE A 198 -8.01 3.74 -9.65
N ASP A 199 -7.61 4.90 -10.12
CA ASP A 199 -6.46 5.65 -9.64
C ASP A 199 -6.97 6.90 -8.90
N PRO A 200 -6.74 7.02 -7.57
CA PRO A 200 -7.22 8.17 -6.82
C PRO A 200 -6.55 9.49 -7.23
N ASN A 201 -5.37 9.45 -7.86
CA ASN A 201 -4.67 10.64 -8.32
C ASN A 201 -5.09 11.07 -9.74
N SER A 202 -5.82 10.21 -10.44
CA SER A 202 -6.34 10.54 -11.77
C SER A 202 -7.58 11.44 -11.70
N SER A 203 -7.72 12.32 -12.67
CA SER A 203 -8.97 13.06 -12.88
C SER A 203 -10.10 12.20 -13.45
N ASN A 204 -9.77 11.02 -13.96
CA ASN A 204 -10.71 10.04 -14.45
C ASN A 204 -11.12 9.08 -13.32
N THR A 205 -12.32 8.52 -13.42
CA THR A 205 -12.76 7.48 -12.48
C THR A 205 -12.18 6.10 -12.79
N GLU A 206 -11.73 5.92 -14.05
CA GLU A 206 -11.21 4.65 -14.55
C GLU A 206 -10.16 4.96 -15.62
N ASP A 207 -8.98 4.43 -15.48
CA ASP A 207 -7.89 4.51 -16.42
C ASP A 207 -7.46 3.13 -16.90
N THR A 208 -7.12 3.02 -18.18
CA THR A 208 -6.77 1.73 -18.79
C THR A 208 -5.33 1.76 -19.27
N TYR A 209 -4.56 0.75 -18.83
CA TYR A 209 -3.14 0.60 -19.10
C TYR A 209 -2.84 -0.71 -19.84
N PRO A 210 -1.75 -0.78 -20.62
CA PRO A 210 -1.21 -2.05 -21.09
C PRO A 210 -0.80 -2.93 -19.89
N ILE A 211 -1.07 -4.24 -19.97
CA ILE A 211 -0.73 -5.18 -18.90
C ILE A 211 0.77 -5.18 -18.59
N GLU A 212 1.63 -5.05 -19.60
CA GLU A 212 3.08 -5.06 -19.38
C GLU A 212 3.57 -3.83 -18.61
N GLN A 213 2.99 -2.65 -18.86
CA GLN A 213 3.27 -1.43 -18.11
C GLN A 213 2.82 -1.54 -16.65
N PHE A 214 1.63 -2.09 -16.42
CA PHE A 214 1.13 -2.36 -15.09
C PHE A 214 2.03 -3.36 -14.33
N LYS A 215 2.47 -4.43 -14.98
CA LYS A 215 3.35 -5.43 -14.36
C LYS A 215 4.69 -4.85 -13.94
N ASP A 216 5.24 -3.95 -14.75
CA ASP A 216 6.49 -3.24 -14.45
C ASP A 216 6.32 -2.47 -13.14
N ALA A 217 5.35 -1.55 -13.09
CA ALA A 217 5.01 -0.76 -11.91
C ALA A 217 4.62 -1.61 -10.68
N TRP A 218 3.97 -2.75 -10.88
CA TRP A 218 3.54 -3.62 -9.78
C TRP A 218 4.68 -4.46 -9.20
N ASN A 219 5.68 -4.77 -10.01
CA ASN A 219 6.83 -5.56 -9.58
C ASN A 219 7.63 -4.89 -8.43
N ASP A 220 7.62 -3.57 -8.36
CA ASP A 220 8.35 -2.81 -7.35
C ASP A 220 7.82 -3.02 -5.93
N SER A 221 6.56 -3.34 -5.79
CA SER A 221 5.96 -3.80 -4.54
C SER A 221 6.19 -5.29 -4.24
N LYS A 222 6.98 -6.02 -5.03
CA LYS A 222 7.03 -7.49 -5.04
C LYS A 222 5.66 -8.09 -5.33
N ASN A 223 4.95 -7.50 -6.28
CA ASN A 223 3.59 -7.88 -6.66
C ASN A 223 2.66 -7.98 -5.45
N TYR A 224 2.65 -6.93 -4.62
CA TYR A 224 1.81 -6.87 -3.44
C TYR A 224 0.34 -6.72 -3.82
N LEU A 225 -0.50 -7.56 -3.25
CA LEU A 225 -1.92 -7.66 -3.55
C LEU A 225 -2.72 -7.76 -2.26
N VAL A 226 -3.86 -7.06 -2.21
CA VAL A 226 -4.84 -7.10 -1.13
C VAL A 226 -6.23 -7.39 -1.72
N THR A 227 -6.90 -8.39 -1.18
CA THR A 227 -8.29 -8.77 -1.53
C THR A 227 -9.17 -8.85 -0.30
#